data_e9d4b8e64e947f8e592fe8e859f13c22
#
_entry.id   e9d4b8e64e947f8e592fe8e859f13c22
#
_cell.length_a   1.000
_cell.length_b   1.000
_cell.length_c   1.000
_cell.angle_alpha   90.00
_cell.angle_beta   90.00
_cell.angle_gamma   90.00
#
_symmetry.space_group_name_H-M   'P 1'
#
loop_
_entity.id
_entity.type
_entity.pdbx_description
1 polymer ?
#
loop_
_entity_poly.entity_id
_entity_poly.type
_entity_poly.pdbx_seq_one_letter_code
_entity_poly.pdbx_strand_id
1 'polypeptide(L)'
;MFTGIIEELGTVGAIQSRAAGSRLTVGCSIVMEDLREGASIAVNGVCLTAVDLKPASFSADLAPETLRRSNLGDLRPGSRVNL
;
A
#
# COMPACT_ATOMS: atom_id res chain seq x y z
N MET A 1 6.58 8.33 11.68
CA MET A 1 7.50 9.00 10.73
C MET A 1 8.38 7.95 10.08
N PHE A 2 8.52 8.04 8.79
CA PHE A 2 9.46 7.13 8.18
C PHE A 2 10.72 7.84 7.72
N THR A 3 11.78 7.07 7.62
CA THR A 3 13.11 7.58 7.36
C THR A 3 13.45 7.62 5.87
N GLY A 4 12.56 7.15 5.01
CA GLY A 4 12.83 7.01 3.60
C GLY A 4 13.55 5.72 3.24
N ILE A 5 13.73 4.82 4.20
CA ILE A 5 14.37 3.53 3.95
C ILE A 5 13.36 2.58 3.32
N ILE A 6 13.75 1.98 2.21
CA ILE A 6 12.94 0.96 1.56
C ILE A 6 13.31 -0.39 2.15
N GLU A 7 12.35 -1.06 2.77
CA GLU A 7 12.58 -2.36 3.40
C GLU A 7 12.25 -3.52 2.49
N GLU A 8 11.37 -3.31 1.54
CA GLU A 8 10.93 -4.39 0.67
C GLU A 8 10.35 -3.84 -0.63
N LEU A 9 10.51 -4.61 -1.71
CA LEU A 9 9.81 -4.36 -2.97
C LEU A 9 8.58 -5.26 -2.99
N GLY A 10 7.41 -4.66 -2.82
CA GLY A 10 6.15 -5.39 -2.81
C GLY A 10 5.53 -5.46 -4.20
N THR A 11 4.46 -6.23 -4.34
CA THR A 11 3.75 -6.39 -5.60
C THR A 11 2.27 -6.10 -5.39
N VAL A 12 1.71 -5.25 -6.24
CA VAL A 12 0.27 -4.97 -6.19
C VAL A 12 -0.48 -6.23 -6.63
N GLY A 13 -1.36 -6.72 -5.74
CA GLY A 13 -2.18 -7.89 -6.04
C GLY A 13 -3.53 -7.50 -6.62
N ALA A 14 -4.10 -6.39 -6.15
CA ALA A 14 -5.41 -5.95 -6.61
C ALA A 14 -5.60 -4.46 -6.35
N ILE A 15 -6.39 -3.83 -7.19
CA ILE A 15 -6.87 -2.47 -6.98
C ILE A 15 -8.36 -2.51 -7.26
N GLN A 16 -9.17 -2.10 -6.27
CA GLN A 16 -10.62 -2.09 -6.39
C GLN A 16 -11.12 -0.67 -6.29
N SER A 17 -11.84 -0.22 -7.31
CA SER A 17 -12.47 1.10 -7.27
C SER A 17 -13.59 1.10 -6.23
N ARG A 18 -13.69 2.17 -5.48
CA ARG A 18 -14.71 2.39 -4.46
C ARG A 18 -15.38 3.72 -4.71
N ALA A 19 -16.53 3.94 -4.08
CA ALA A 19 -17.28 5.20 -4.23
C ALA A 19 -16.42 6.41 -3.85
N ALA A 20 -15.53 6.26 -2.89
CA ALA A 20 -14.70 7.35 -2.37
C ALA A 20 -13.21 7.04 -2.51
N GLY A 21 -12.78 6.52 -3.65
CA GLY A 21 -11.37 6.23 -3.90
C GLY A 21 -11.15 4.79 -4.35
N SER A 22 -10.09 4.18 -3.87
CA SER A 22 -9.75 2.81 -4.24
C SER A 22 -9.21 2.05 -3.04
N ARG A 23 -9.29 0.73 -3.09
CA ARG A 23 -8.61 -0.13 -2.12
C ARG A 23 -7.47 -0.85 -2.82
N LEU A 24 -6.26 -0.65 -2.31
CA LEU A 24 -5.05 -1.26 -2.83
C LEU A 24 -4.69 -2.47 -1.96
N THR A 25 -4.34 -3.60 -2.58
CA THR A 25 -3.83 -4.77 -1.87
C THR A 25 -2.41 -5.03 -2.36
N VAL A 26 -1.48 -5.16 -1.43
CA VAL A 26 -0.05 -5.32 -1.75
C VAL A 26 0.47 -6.61 -1.14
N GLY A 27 1.07 -7.46 -1.98
CA GLY A 27 1.75 -8.66 -1.53
C GLY A 27 3.15 -8.33 -1.05
N CYS A 28 3.53 -8.86 0.08
CA CYS A 28 4.83 -8.60 0.69
C CYS A 28 5.10 -9.65 1.77
N SER A 29 6.31 -9.65 2.32
CA SER A 29 6.67 -10.61 3.37
C SER A 29 7.46 -9.96 4.49
N ILE A 30 8.54 -9.25 4.18
CA ILE A 30 9.44 -8.71 5.20
C ILE A 30 8.72 -7.70 6.10
N VAL A 31 8.02 -6.75 5.51
CA VAL A 31 7.33 -5.72 6.29
C VAL A 31 6.18 -6.29 7.11
N MET A 32 5.64 -7.45 6.72
CA MET A 32 4.54 -8.08 7.46
C MET A 32 4.96 -8.55 8.84
N GLU A 33 6.24 -8.75 9.08
CA GLU A 33 6.73 -9.22 10.38
C GLU A 33 6.41 -8.23 11.51
N ASP A 34 6.45 -6.94 11.19
CA ASP A 34 6.22 -5.89 12.18
C ASP A 34 4.93 -5.13 11.98
N LEU A 35 4.23 -5.37 10.86
CA LEU A 35 3.04 -4.60 10.53
C LEU A 35 1.86 -5.01 11.41
N ARG A 36 1.10 -4.04 11.87
CA ARG A 36 -0.10 -4.25 12.68
C ARG A 36 -1.28 -3.59 11.99
N GLU A 37 -2.47 -4.10 12.28
CA GLU A 37 -3.71 -3.49 11.79
C GLU A 37 -3.77 -2.02 12.22
N GLY A 38 -3.99 -1.12 11.28
CA GLY A 38 -4.06 0.30 11.56
C GLY A 38 -2.72 1.02 11.59
N ALA A 39 -1.61 0.30 11.39
CA ALA A 39 -0.29 0.92 11.37
C ALA A 39 -0.05 1.69 10.08
N SER A 40 0.85 2.67 10.12
CA SER A 40 1.24 3.43 8.93
C SER A 40 2.34 2.69 8.18
N ILE A 41 2.25 2.72 6.86
CA ILE A 41 3.28 2.15 6.00
C ILE A 41 3.46 3.05 4.77
N ALA A 42 4.69 3.24 4.35
CA ALA A 42 4.98 4.00 3.14
C ALA A 42 4.88 3.08 1.93
N VAL A 43 4.13 3.51 0.93
CA VAL A 43 4.03 2.82 -0.35
C VAL A 43 4.47 3.83 -1.41
N ASN A 44 5.61 3.58 -2.04
CA ASN A 44 6.25 4.53 -2.96
C ASN A 44 6.40 5.92 -2.35
N GLY A 45 6.70 5.97 -1.05
CA GLY A 45 6.88 7.23 -0.33
C GLY A 45 5.61 7.87 0.18
N VAL A 46 4.44 7.30 -0.10
CA VAL A 46 3.16 7.84 0.36
C VAL A 46 2.73 7.07 1.61
N CYS A 47 2.46 7.78 2.70
CA CYS A 47 2.06 7.16 3.96
C CYS A 47 0.61 6.70 3.89
N LEU A 48 0.38 5.41 4.08
CA LEU A 48 -0.95 4.82 4.07
C LEU A 48 -1.19 4.06 5.37
N THR A 49 -2.46 3.82 5.67
CA THR A 49 -2.84 3.03 6.84
C THR A 49 -3.11 1.60 6.40
N ALA A 50 -2.39 0.65 6.97
CA ALA A 50 -2.55 -0.76 6.62
C ALA A 50 -3.77 -1.35 7.30
N VAL A 51 -4.60 -2.05 6.53
CA VAL A 51 -5.80 -2.71 7.02
C VAL A 51 -5.91 -4.09 6.37
N ASP A 52 -6.79 -4.91 6.90
CA ASP A 52 -7.08 -6.24 6.34
C ASP A 52 -5.80 -7.05 6.13
N LEU A 53 -4.99 -7.15 7.18
CA LEU A 53 -3.71 -7.86 7.12
C LEU A 53 -3.93 -9.35 6.96
N LYS A 54 -3.16 -9.94 6.04
CA LYS A 54 -3.12 -11.38 5.80
C LYS A 54 -1.67 -11.85 5.93
N PRO A 55 -1.40 -13.15 5.92
CA PRO A 55 -0.02 -13.63 6.14
C PRO A 55 1.01 -13.06 5.17
N ALA A 56 0.60 -12.74 3.94
CA ALA A 56 1.53 -12.26 2.93
C ALA A 56 1.02 -11.04 2.17
N SER A 57 0.11 -10.26 2.78
CA SER A 57 -0.41 -9.06 2.12
C SER A 57 -1.08 -8.14 3.13
N PHE A 58 -1.23 -6.89 2.72
CA PHE A 58 -2.05 -5.92 3.43
C PHE A 58 -2.84 -5.12 2.41
N SER A 59 -3.86 -4.42 2.88
CA SER A 59 -4.63 -3.51 2.05
C SER A 59 -4.58 -2.10 2.62
N ALA A 60 -4.88 -1.12 1.81
CA ALA A 60 -4.98 0.26 2.23
C ALA A 60 -6.01 0.98 1.37
N ASP A 61 -6.80 1.85 1.99
CA ASP A 61 -7.77 2.65 1.26
C ASP A 61 -7.11 3.93 0.78
N LEU A 62 -7.31 4.26 -0.48
CA LEU A 62 -6.73 5.43 -1.13
C LEU A 62 -7.83 6.44 -1.40
N ALA A 63 -7.70 7.63 -0.82
CA ALA A 63 -8.63 8.72 -1.09
C ALA A 63 -8.44 9.23 -2.54
N PRO A 64 -9.49 9.80 -3.15
CA PRO A 64 -9.36 10.34 -4.51
C PRO A 64 -8.23 11.35 -4.65
N GLU A 65 -8.02 12.18 -3.63
CA GLU A 65 -6.96 13.18 -3.67
C GLU A 65 -5.57 12.55 -3.68
N THR A 66 -5.38 11.48 -2.90
CA THR A 66 -4.14 10.73 -2.89
C THR A 66 -3.84 10.15 -4.27
N LEU A 67 -4.86 9.64 -4.94
CA LEU A 67 -4.72 9.09 -6.29
C LEU A 67 -4.32 10.17 -7.29
N ARG A 68 -4.84 11.38 -7.13
CA ARG A 68 -4.52 12.48 -8.04
C ARG A 68 -3.13 13.08 -7.80
N ARG A 69 -2.67 13.08 -6.54
CA ARG A 69 -1.43 13.77 -6.15
C ARG A 69 -0.21 12.87 -6.07
N SER A 70 -0.37 11.59 -6.37
CA SER A 70 0.72 10.63 -6.30
C SER A 70 0.69 9.74 -7.52
N ASN A 71 1.73 8.91 -7.68
CA ASN A 71 1.74 7.94 -8.77
C ASN A 71 0.96 6.66 -8.42
N LEU A 72 0.31 6.63 -7.26
CA LEU A 72 -0.46 5.45 -6.86
C LEU A 72 -1.67 5.20 -7.76
N GLY A 73 -2.20 6.25 -8.40
CA GLY A 73 -3.29 6.10 -9.34
C GLY A 73 -2.92 5.35 -10.61
N ASP A 74 -1.63 5.22 -10.89
CA ASP A 74 -1.14 4.53 -12.08
C ASP A 74 -0.82 3.06 -11.81
N LEU A 75 -0.96 2.60 -10.58
CA LEU A 75 -0.66 1.22 -10.23
C LEU A 75 -1.69 0.26 -10.81
N ARG A 76 -1.21 -0.93 -11.14
CA ARG A 76 -2.03 -2.01 -11.69
C ARG A 76 -1.64 -3.31 -11.02
N PRO A 77 -2.49 -4.34 -11.05
CA PRO A 77 -2.09 -5.66 -10.57
C PRO A 77 -0.78 -6.08 -11.25
N GLY A 78 0.18 -6.51 -10.45
CA GLY A 78 1.51 -6.86 -10.91
C GLY A 78 2.54 -5.74 -10.80
N SER A 79 2.11 -4.49 -10.58
CA SER A 79 3.06 -3.38 -10.37
C SER A 79 3.90 -3.62 -9.12
N ARG A 80 5.16 -3.18 -9.15
CA ARG A 80 6.04 -3.27 -7.99
C ARG A 80 6.03 -1.93 -7.25
N VAL A 81 6.07 -2.00 -5.94
CA VAL A 81 6.05 -0.79 -5.09
C VAL A 81 7.11 -0.89 -4.01
N ASN A 82 7.68 0.25 -3.65
CA ASN A 82 8.66 0.34 -2.57
C ASN A 82 7.92 0.45 -1.23
N LEU A 83 8.26 -0.41 -0.29
CA LEU A 83 7.65 -0.46 1.04
C LEU A 83 8.65 -0.08 2.13
#